data_45479370613bd0ad5acb08da2d16a543
#
_entry.id   45479370613bd0ad5acb08da2d16a543
#
_cell.length_a   1.000
_cell.length_b   1.000
_cell.length_c   1.000
_cell.angle_alpha   90.00
_cell.angle_beta   90.00
_cell.angle_gamma   90.00
#
_symmetry.space_group_name_H-M   'P 1'
#
loop_
_entity.id
_entity.type
_entity.pdbx_description
1 polymer ?
#
loop_
_entity_poly.entity_id
_entity_poly.type
_entity_poly.pdbx_seq_one_letter_code
_entity_poly.pdbx_strand_id
1 'polypeptide(L)'
;GSGAWYNFSYNLKKFIDQVRKNKGNIIFVTPTQRRNFKDGKIQETHGDYPDAMRAVAKREHVPVIELHDMTRTFFETLGEENSKRALVHYAAGTFPGQDKALADNTHFNTWGAYEVSKMIVMGMKQLGLPIVSHLRPDWKDYSPAQPDDFNKWNWPLSPIFESLKPDGN
;
A
#
# COMPACT_ATOMS: atom_id res chain seq x y z
N GLY A 1 10.71 15.20 18.71
CA GLY A 1 10.28 14.74 17.56
C GLY A 1 10.93 14.97 16.22
N SER A 2 12.17 14.87 16.05
CA SER A 2 12.89 15.20 14.82
C SER A 2 13.03 14.06 13.80
N GLY A 3 12.50 12.87 14.08
CA GLY A 3 12.74 11.68 13.26
C GLY A 3 12.34 11.81 11.79
N ALA A 4 11.13 12.34 11.51
CA ALA A 4 10.63 12.48 10.15
C ALA A 4 11.42 13.53 9.34
N TRP A 5 11.63 14.72 9.91
CA TRP A 5 12.24 15.84 9.22
C TRP A 5 13.77 15.77 9.12
N TYR A 6 14.43 14.92 9.92
CA TYR A 6 15.88 14.75 9.90
C TYR A 6 16.30 13.36 9.41
N ASN A 7 16.29 12.37 10.27
CA ASN A 7 16.85 11.04 9.94
C ASN A 7 16.13 10.37 8.79
N PHE A 8 14.80 10.40 8.79
CA PHE A 8 14.00 9.81 7.71
C PHE A 8 14.23 10.56 6.39
N SER A 9 14.11 11.91 6.40
CA SER A 9 14.36 12.75 5.22
C SER A 9 15.77 12.59 4.69
N TYR A 10 16.78 12.51 5.57
CA TYR A 10 18.16 12.24 5.19
C TYR A 10 18.32 10.88 4.50
N ASN A 11 17.71 9.84 5.05
CA ASN A 11 17.77 8.51 4.45
C ASN A 11 17.05 8.46 3.09
N LEU A 12 15.90 9.13 2.94
CA LEU A 12 15.22 9.26 1.64
C LEU A 12 16.15 9.90 0.60
N LYS A 13 16.87 10.97 0.98
CA LYS A 13 17.86 11.60 0.09
C LYS A 13 18.97 10.63 -0.32
N LYS A 14 19.47 9.83 0.60
CA LYS A 14 20.49 8.82 0.29
C LYS A 14 19.99 7.78 -0.71
N PHE A 15 18.75 7.30 -0.58
CA PHE A 15 18.14 6.39 -1.56
C PHE A 15 18.04 7.05 -2.94
N ILE A 16 17.60 8.31 -3.00
CA ILE A 16 17.54 9.06 -4.27
C ILE A 16 18.92 9.09 -4.93
N ASP A 17 19.96 9.50 -4.18
CA ASP A 17 21.31 9.63 -4.71
C ASP A 17 21.87 8.29 -5.21
N GLN A 18 21.64 7.23 -4.45
CA GLN A 18 22.09 5.89 -4.82
C GLN A 18 21.39 5.35 -6.08
N VAL A 19 20.07 5.55 -6.20
CA VAL A 19 19.32 5.14 -7.39
C VAL A 19 19.77 5.93 -8.61
N ARG A 20 19.91 7.25 -8.48
CA ARG A 20 20.37 8.13 -9.58
C ARG A 20 21.80 7.84 -10.01
N LYS A 21 22.69 7.55 -9.07
CA LYS A 21 24.06 7.12 -9.38
C LYS A 21 24.11 5.88 -10.29
N ASN A 22 23.13 5.00 -10.12
CA ASN A 22 22.98 3.80 -10.97
C ASN A 22 22.04 4.03 -12.17
N LYS A 23 21.78 5.28 -12.55
CA LYS A 23 20.90 5.66 -13.69
C LYS A 23 19.46 5.12 -13.55
N GLY A 24 19.02 4.82 -12.34
CA GLY A 24 17.67 4.39 -12.04
C GLY A 24 16.71 5.57 -11.85
N ASN A 25 15.43 5.28 -11.97
CA ASN A 25 14.35 6.21 -11.65
C ASN A 25 13.72 5.82 -10.31
N ILE A 26 13.57 6.77 -9.41
CA ILE A 26 12.96 6.56 -8.12
C ILE A 26 11.57 7.21 -8.10
N ILE A 27 10.63 6.54 -7.47
CA ILE A 27 9.26 7.02 -7.23
C ILE A 27 9.00 6.81 -5.75
N PHE A 28 8.47 7.80 -5.08
CA PHE A 28 8.01 7.64 -3.71
C PHE A 28 6.55 7.20 -3.67
N VAL A 29 6.23 6.38 -2.69
CA VAL A 29 4.87 5.96 -2.38
C VAL A 29 4.63 6.29 -0.92
N THR A 30 3.67 7.17 -0.63
CA THR A 30 3.34 7.50 0.75
C THR A 30 2.77 6.27 1.48
N PRO A 31 3.01 6.11 2.80
CA PRO A 31 2.56 4.93 3.53
C PRO A 31 1.03 4.79 3.50
N THR A 32 0.53 3.57 3.48
CA THR A 32 -0.90 3.31 3.63
C THR A 32 -1.39 3.76 5.01
N GLN A 33 -2.63 4.18 5.10
CA GLN A 33 -3.27 4.42 6.41
C GLN A 33 -3.37 3.11 7.20
N ARG A 34 -3.29 3.21 8.53
CA ARG A 34 -3.76 2.17 9.43
C ARG A 34 -5.26 2.30 9.62
N ARG A 35 -5.95 1.19 9.80
CA ARG A 35 -7.38 1.18 10.08
C ARG A 35 -7.64 1.66 11.52
N ASN A 36 -7.57 2.95 11.74
CA ASN A 36 -7.85 3.59 13.01
C ASN A 36 -8.99 4.59 12.83
N PHE A 37 -10.23 4.14 13.10
CA PHE A 37 -11.42 4.96 12.96
C PHE A 37 -11.77 5.71 14.25
N LYS A 38 -12.26 6.92 14.08
CA LYS A 38 -12.97 7.70 15.09
C LYS A 38 -14.09 8.47 14.39
N ASP A 39 -15.32 8.30 14.87
CA ASP A 39 -16.51 8.97 14.32
C ASP A 39 -16.66 8.78 12.79
N GLY A 40 -16.41 7.56 12.30
CA GLY A 40 -16.51 7.21 10.89
C GLY A 40 -15.38 7.73 10.00
N LYS A 41 -14.32 8.31 10.58
CA LYS A 41 -13.17 8.88 9.87
C LYS A 41 -11.86 8.23 10.29
N ILE A 42 -10.98 8.01 9.30
CA ILE A 42 -9.62 7.53 9.54
C ILE A 42 -8.81 8.61 10.25
N GLN A 43 -8.20 8.23 11.35
CA GLN A 43 -7.30 9.08 12.13
C GLN A 43 -5.86 8.92 11.65
N GLU A 44 -5.13 10.02 11.58
CA GLU A 44 -3.71 10.01 11.27
C GLU A 44 -2.88 9.27 12.35
N THR A 45 -2.03 8.37 11.93
CA THR A 45 -1.19 7.57 12.83
C THR A 45 0.29 7.55 12.46
N HIS A 46 0.67 8.24 11.38
CA HIS A 46 2.05 8.32 10.88
C HIS A 46 2.73 9.64 11.24
N GLY A 47 2.01 10.55 11.91
CA GLY A 47 2.55 11.87 12.26
C GLY A 47 3.12 12.58 11.03
N ASP A 48 4.32 13.15 11.16
CA ASP A 48 4.93 13.99 10.11
C ASP A 48 5.59 13.19 8.97
N TYR A 49 5.62 11.86 9.02
CA TYR A 49 6.37 11.08 8.03
C TYR A 49 5.86 11.23 6.58
N PRO A 50 4.54 11.21 6.30
CA PRO A 50 4.05 11.46 4.95
C PRO A 50 4.43 12.85 4.43
N ASP A 51 4.33 13.87 5.26
CA ASP A 51 4.64 15.25 4.88
C ASP A 51 6.14 15.47 4.67
N ALA A 52 6.98 14.87 5.49
CA ALA A 52 8.42 14.88 5.30
C ALA A 52 8.82 14.18 3.98
N MET A 53 8.16 13.06 3.62
CA MET A 53 8.37 12.40 2.34
C MET A 53 7.99 13.30 1.16
N ARG A 54 6.82 13.95 1.20
CA ARG A 54 6.37 14.91 0.18
C ARG A 54 7.34 16.08 0.03
N ALA A 55 7.85 16.62 1.16
CA ALA A 55 8.81 17.72 1.15
C ALA A 55 10.13 17.32 0.49
N VAL A 56 10.67 16.13 0.81
CA VAL A 56 11.87 15.60 0.15
C VAL A 56 11.61 15.38 -1.33
N ALA A 57 10.49 14.76 -1.69
CA ALA A 57 10.13 14.50 -3.08
C ALA A 57 10.06 15.80 -3.91
N LYS A 58 9.39 16.83 -3.38
CA LYS A 58 9.29 18.13 -4.01
C LYS A 58 10.66 18.78 -4.23
N ARG A 59 11.50 18.79 -3.20
CA ARG A 59 12.86 19.37 -3.27
C ARG A 59 13.76 18.65 -4.27
N GLU A 60 13.65 17.33 -4.32
CA GLU A 60 14.50 16.47 -5.14
C GLU A 60 13.86 16.13 -6.50
N HIS A 61 12.71 16.69 -6.84
CA HIS A 61 11.97 16.40 -8.08
C HIS A 61 11.72 14.90 -8.29
N VAL A 62 11.24 14.23 -7.23
CA VAL A 62 10.85 12.81 -7.25
C VAL A 62 9.33 12.71 -7.39
N PRO A 63 8.80 11.91 -8.33
CA PRO A 63 7.36 11.63 -8.39
C PRO A 63 6.85 10.95 -7.12
N VAL A 64 5.61 11.27 -6.72
CA VAL A 64 4.97 10.68 -5.51
C VAL A 64 3.64 10.06 -5.90
N ILE A 65 3.42 8.82 -5.49
CA ILE A 65 2.10 8.18 -5.48
C ILE A 65 1.50 8.39 -4.09
N GLU A 66 0.38 9.09 -4.02
CA GLU A 66 -0.29 9.47 -2.78
C GLU A 66 -1.15 8.34 -2.20
N LEU A 67 -0.53 7.20 -1.92
CA LEU A 67 -1.20 6.01 -1.41
C LEU A 67 -1.83 6.26 -0.03
N HIS A 68 -1.29 7.19 0.75
CA HIS A 68 -1.82 7.62 2.03
C HIS A 68 -3.26 8.15 1.92
N ASP A 69 -3.48 9.05 0.99
CA ASP A 69 -4.79 9.65 0.74
C ASP A 69 -5.75 8.66 0.05
N MET A 70 -5.22 7.84 -0.86
CA MET A 70 -6.00 6.81 -1.54
C MET A 70 -6.52 5.76 -0.54
N THR A 71 -5.70 5.30 0.39
CA THR A 71 -6.13 4.31 1.39
C THR A 71 -7.04 4.91 2.46
N ARG A 72 -6.92 6.20 2.78
CA ARG A 72 -7.92 6.92 3.58
C ARG A 72 -9.28 6.86 2.92
N THR A 73 -9.36 7.26 1.65
CA THR A 73 -10.58 7.22 0.86
C THR A 73 -11.17 5.81 0.81
N PHE A 74 -10.34 4.81 0.53
CA PHE A 74 -10.73 3.41 0.48
C PHE A 74 -11.36 2.92 1.80
N PHE A 75 -10.69 3.13 2.93
CA PHE A 75 -11.20 2.71 4.22
C PHE A 75 -12.47 3.46 4.62
N GLU A 76 -12.52 4.77 4.40
CA GLU A 76 -13.72 5.57 4.71
C GLU A 76 -14.91 5.18 3.82
N THR A 77 -14.67 4.84 2.55
CA THR A 77 -15.72 4.32 1.63
C THR A 77 -16.29 2.98 2.10
N LEU A 78 -15.43 2.06 2.54
CA LEU A 78 -15.87 0.78 3.09
C LEU A 78 -16.57 0.93 4.44
N GLY A 79 -16.22 1.95 5.19
CA GLY A 79 -16.67 2.16 6.55
C GLY A 79 -15.97 1.23 7.56
N GLU A 80 -16.24 1.48 8.85
CA GLU A 80 -15.51 0.84 9.93
C GLU A 80 -15.60 -0.69 9.92
N GLU A 81 -16.78 -1.25 9.68
CA GLU A 81 -16.95 -2.71 9.72
C GLU A 81 -16.43 -3.39 8.45
N ASN A 82 -16.79 -2.90 7.26
CA ASN A 82 -16.42 -3.58 6.02
C ASN A 82 -14.93 -3.45 5.70
N SER A 83 -14.26 -2.40 6.17
CA SER A 83 -12.81 -2.23 5.98
C SER A 83 -11.96 -3.33 6.64
N LYS A 84 -12.49 -4.05 7.64
CA LYS A 84 -11.86 -5.24 8.21
C LYS A 84 -11.60 -6.31 7.16
N ARG A 85 -12.46 -6.40 6.13
CA ARG A 85 -12.33 -7.37 5.03
C ARG A 85 -11.09 -7.18 4.17
N ALA A 86 -10.48 -6.00 4.21
CA ALA A 86 -9.22 -5.72 3.49
C ALA A 86 -7.97 -6.08 4.29
N LEU A 87 -8.12 -6.45 5.56
CA LEU A 87 -7.02 -6.62 6.51
C LEU A 87 -7.02 -8.03 7.10
N VAL A 88 -6.00 -8.33 7.91
CA VAL A 88 -5.85 -9.64 8.56
C VAL A 88 -6.80 -9.72 9.77
N HIS A 89 -8.09 -9.81 9.48
CA HIS A 89 -9.16 -10.05 10.43
C HIS A 89 -9.80 -11.42 10.13
N TYR A 90 -9.49 -12.43 10.95
CA TYR A 90 -9.94 -13.80 10.76
C TYR A 90 -10.44 -14.40 12.06
N ALA A 91 -11.52 -15.17 11.99
CA ALA A 91 -11.98 -15.96 13.13
C ALA A 91 -10.95 -17.04 13.49
N ALA A 92 -10.96 -17.49 14.75
CA ALA A 92 -10.16 -18.64 15.12
C ALA A 92 -10.53 -19.87 14.26
N GLY A 93 -9.53 -20.66 13.91
CA GLY A 93 -9.72 -21.85 13.07
C GLY A 93 -9.87 -21.57 11.55
N THR A 94 -9.70 -20.33 11.10
CA THR A 94 -9.73 -20.02 9.65
C THR A 94 -8.61 -20.71 8.90
N PHE A 95 -7.44 -20.87 9.50
CA PHE A 95 -6.29 -21.55 8.91
C PHE A 95 -5.83 -22.72 9.79
N PRO A 96 -5.19 -23.74 9.23
CA PRO A 96 -4.61 -24.83 10.02
C PRO A 96 -3.63 -24.29 11.07
N GLY A 97 -3.81 -24.70 12.34
CA GLY A 97 -2.97 -24.27 13.46
C GLY A 97 -3.24 -22.85 13.99
N GLN A 98 -4.25 -22.17 13.50
CA GLN A 98 -4.66 -20.87 14.01
C GLN A 98 -5.73 -21.03 15.11
N ASP A 99 -5.30 -21.09 16.38
CA ASP A 99 -6.19 -21.31 17.52
C ASP A 99 -6.89 -20.06 18.02
N LYS A 100 -6.45 -18.87 17.61
CA LYS A 100 -6.98 -17.58 18.07
C LYS A 100 -7.45 -16.73 16.89
N ALA A 101 -8.47 -15.90 17.12
CA ALA A 101 -8.86 -14.89 16.16
C ALA A 101 -7.73 -13.88 15.92
N LEU A 102 -7.61 -13.44 14.67
CA LEU A 102 -6.70 -12.36 14.27
C LEU A 102 -7.49 -11.06 14.07
N ALA A 103 -6.95 -9.96 14.57
CA ALA A 103 -7.56 -8.63 14.48
C ALA A 103 -6.45 -7.57 14.26
N ASP A 104 -5.91 -7.57 13.06
CA ASP A 104 -4.81 -6.68 12.68
C ASP A 104 -5.33 -5.53 11.82
N ASN A 105 -5.11 -4.30 12.27
CA ASN A 105 -5.56 -3.08 11.62
C ASN A 105 -4.48 -2.45 10.70
N THR A 106 -3.42 -3.18 10.38
CA THR A 106 -2.26 -2.68 9.65
C THR A 106 -1.94 -3.52 8.39
N HIS A 107 -1.95 -4.84 8.52
CA HIS A 107 -1.55 -5.74 7.43
C HIS A 107 -2.73 -6.11 6.54
N PHE A 108 -2.55 -5.89 5.25
CA PHE A 108 -3.54 -6.26 4.24
C PHE A 108 -3.58 -7.77 4.03
N ASN A 109 -4.79 -8.29 3.83
CA ASN A 109 -4.99 -9.62 3.27
C ASN A 109 -4.92 -9.58 1.74
N THR A 110 -5.18 -10.70 1.06
CA THR A 110 -5.05 -10.82 -0.40
C THR A 110 -5.97 -9.84 -1.14
N TRP A 111 -7.23 -9.67 -0.70
CA TRP A 111 -8.14 -8.71 -1.34
C TRP A 111 -7.69 -7.26 -1.11
N GLY A 112 -7.35 -6.91 0.11
CA GLY A 112 -6.85 -5.56 0.41
C GLY A 112 -5.56 -5.24 -0.36
N ALA A 113 -4.63 -6.19 -0.46
CA ALA A 113 -3.41 -6.03 -1.25
C ALA A 113 -3.71 -5.85 -2.76
N TYR A 114 -4.70 -6.57 -3.29
CA TYR A 114 -5.17 -6.39 -4.66
C TYR A 114 -5.72 -4.98 -4.89
N GLU A 115 -6.58 -4.46 -4.00
CA GLU A 115 -7.10 -3.10 -4.07
C GLU A 115 -5.99 -2.05 -4.00
N VAL A 116 -5.02 -2.22 -3.07
CA VAL A 116 -3.85 -1.34 -2.95
C VAL A 116 -2.99 -1.38 -4.22
N SER A 117 -2.81 -2.55 -4.84
CA SER A 117 -2.08 -2.67 -6.11
C SER A 117 -2.72 -1.84 -7.22
N LYS A 118 -4.05 -1.81 -7.29
CA LYS A 118 -4.77 -0.97 -8.26
C LYS A 118 -4.60 0.52 -7.98
N MET A 119 -4.55 0.93 -6.70
CA MET A 119 -4.24 2.32 -6.33
C MET A 119 -2.84 2.72 -6.80
N ILE A 120 -1.84 1.84 -6.66
CA ILE A 120 -0.49 2.09 -7.17
C ILE A 120 -0.52 2.29 -8.68
N VAL A 121 -1.18 1.40 -9.43
CA VAL A 121 -1.30 1.52 -10.90
C VAL A 121 -2.03 2.81 -11.28
N MET A 122 -3.10 3.17 -10.59
CA MET A 122 -3.79 4.45 -10.79
C MET A 122 -2.83 5.64 -10.58
N GLY A 123 -2.05 5.62 -9.51
CA GLY A 123 -1.03 6.66 -9.25
C GLY A 123 0.04 6.72 -10.34
N MET A 124 0.50 5.58 -10.85
CA MET A 124 1.43 5.53 -12.00
C MET A 124 0.82 6.17 -13.25
N LYS A 125 -0.46 5.92 -13.53
CA LYS A 125 -1.18 6.55 -14.65
C LYS A 125 -1.31 8.06 -14.47
N GLN A 126 -1.69 8.51 -13.28
CA GLN A 126 -1.82 9.94 -12.96
C GLN A 126 -0.49 10.70 -13.12
N LEU A 127 0.62 10.06 -12.81
CA LEU A 127 1.96 10.60 -13.00
C LEU A 127 2.49 10.49 -14.43
N GLY A 128 1.77 9.83 -15.34
CA GLY A 128 2.20 9.61 -16.71
C GLY A 128 3.49 8.80 -16.83
N LEU A 129 3.71 7.85 -15.92
CA LEU A 129 4.96 7.07 -15.91
C LEU A 129 5.05 6.14 -17.13
N PRO A 130 6.21 6.02 -17.80
CA PRO A 130 6.36 5.18 -18.98
C PRO A 130 5.96 3.72 -18.80
N ILE A 131 6.11 3.19 -17.59
CA ILE A 131 5.76 1.80 -17.24
C ILE A 131 4.28 1.48 -17.51
N VAL A 132 3.38 2.47 -17.54
CA VAL A 132 1.95 2.24 -17.80
C VAL A 132 1.68 1.74 -19.21
N SER A 133 2.62 1.89 -20.14
CA SER A 133 2.53 1.32 -21.50
C SER A 133 2.53 -0.22 -21.50
N HIS A 134 2.97 -0.83 -20.41
CA HIS A 134 2.99 -2.29 -20.24
C HIS A 134 1.76 -2.84 -19.53
N LEU A 135 0.78 -1.99 -19.20
CA LEU A 135 -0.49 -2.48 -18.64
C LEU A 135 -1.21 -3.38 -19.63
N ARG A 136 -1.88 -4.38 -19.13
CA ARG A 136 -2.71 -5.28 -19.93
C ARG A 136 -3.81 -4.48 -20.64
N PRO A 137 -4.19 -4.87 -21.86
CA PRO A 137 -5.26 -4.18 -22.62
C PRO A 137 -6.63 -4.19 -21.91
N ASP A 138 -6.86 -5.17 -21.04
CA ASP A 138 -8.10 -5.33 -20.27
C ASP A 138 -8.10 -4.57 -18.93
N TRP A 139 -7.06 -3.77 -18.65
CA TRP A 139 -7.03 -2.89 -17.49
C TRP A 139 -8.23 -1.93 -17.48
N LYS A 140 -8.91 -1.88 -16.34
CA LYS A 140 -10.00 -0.94 -16.10
C LYS A 140 -9.55 0.13 -15.12
N ASP A 141 -9.99 1.37 -15.36
CA ASP A 141 -9.72 2.45 -14.43
C ASP A 141 -10.31 2.14 -13.05
N TYR A 142 -9.60 2.54 -12.03
CA TYR A 142 -9.91 2.26 -10.64
C TYR A 142 -10.11 3.54 -9.85
N SER A 143 -10.96 3.48 -8.82
CA SER A 143 -11.12 4.55 -7.83
C SER A 143 -11.20 3.95 -6.43
N PRO A 144 -10.45 4.45 -5.44
CA PRO A 144 -10.56 4.00 -4.06
C PRO A 144 -11.92 4.35 -3.42
N ALA A 145 -12.69 5.27 -4.02
CA ALA A 145 -14.07 5.56 -3.65
C ALA A 145 -15.10 4.57 -4.25
N GLN A 146 -14.64 3.64 -5.09
CA GLN A 146 -15.46 2.59 -5.71
C GLN A 146 -14.66 1.29 -5.75
N PRO A 147 -14.34 0.70 -4.58
CA PRO A 147 -13.61 -0.56 -4.50
C PRO A 147 -14.40 -1.70 -5.13
N ASP A 148 -13.70 -2.75 -5.56
CA ASP A 148 -14.34 -3.93 -6.08
C ASP A 148 -15.23 -4.60 -5.02
N ASP A 149 -16.32 -5.20 -5.47
CA ASP A 149 -17.21 -5.95 -4.57
C ASP A 149 -16.48 -7.19 -4.03
N PHE A 150 -16.18 -7.18 -2.74
CA PHE A 150 -15.53 -8.28 -2.05
C PHE A 150 -16.22 -9.63 -2.30
N ASN A 151 -17.54 -9.66 -2.39
CA ASN A 151 -18.29 -10.92 -2.56
C ASN A 151 -18.22 -11.46 -4.00
N LYS A 152 -17.83 -10.65 -4.96
CA LYS A 152 -17.64 -11.04 -6.37
C LYS A 152 -16.16 -11.23 -6.71
N TRP A 153 -15.27 -10.86 -5.81
CA TRP A 153 -13.84 -11.01 -6.02
C TRP A 153 -13.43 -12.47 -5.89
N ASN A 154 -12.75 -12.96 -6.89
CA ASN A 154 -12.21 -14.31 -6.92
C ASN A 154 -10.74 -14.26 -7.34
N TRP A 155 -9.89 -14.76 -6.49
CA TRP A 155 -8.46 -14.87 -6.74
C TRP A 155 -8.04 -16.34 -6.73
N PRO A 156 -7.51 -16.87 -7.84
CA PRO A 156 -7.06 -18.25 -7.86
C PRO A 156 -5.91 -18.42 -6.84
N LEU A 157 -5.92 -19.53 -6.15
CA LEU A 157 -4.82 -19.89 -5.27
C LEU A 157 -3.53 -19.98 -6.07
N SER A 158 -2.44 -19.50 -5.49
CA SER A 158 -1.12 -19.67 -6.08
C SER A 158 -0.79 -21.15 -6.22
N PRO A 159 -0.17 -21.58 -7.34
CA PRO A 159 0.31 -22.95 -7.46
C PRO A 159 1.24 -23.29 -6.29
N ILE A 160 1.09 -24.48 -5.76
CA ILE A 160 2.04 -25.00 -4.76
C ILE A 160 3.30 -25.41 -5.50
N PHE A 161 4.41 -24.74 -5.24
CA PHE A 161 5.72 -25.14 -5.70
C PHE A 161 6.51 -25.71 -4.53
N GLU A 162 7.09 -26.88 -4.71
CA GLU A 162 8.16 -27.33 -3.81
C GLU A 162 9.37 -26.43 -4.03
N SER A 163 9.58 -25.52 -3.10
CA SER A 163 10.79 -24.70 -3.10
C SER A 163 11.91 -25.49 -2.39
N LEU A 164 12.93 -25.90 -3.12
CA LEU A 164 14.18 -26.26 -2.48
C LEU A 164 14.74 -25.00 -1.78
N LYS A 165 14.97 -25.11 -0.47
CA LYS A 165 15.69 -24.04 0.23
C LYS A 165 17.07 -23.92 -0.39
N PRO A 166 17.58 -22.70 -0.62
CA PRO A 166 18.99 -22.53 -1.00
C PRO A 166 19.88 -23.20 0.06
N ASP A 167 20.86 -23.95 -0.40
CA ASP A 167 21.86 -24.52 0.50
C ASP A 167 22.54 -23.39 1.28
N GLY A 168 22.56 -23.49 2.61
CA GLY A 168 23.31 -22.55 3.45
C GLY A 168 22.52 -21.78 4.51
N ASN A 169 21.24 -22.09 4.77
CA ASN A 169 20.48 -21.58 5.93
C ASN A 169 19.99 -22.70 6.84
#